data_369811c57fff73d9abd811c16bab8b16
#
_entry.id   369811c57fff73d9abd811c16bab8b16
#
_cell.length_a   1.000
_cell.length_b   1.000
_cell.length_c   1.000
_cell.angle_alpha   90.00
_cell.angle_beta   90.00
_cell.angle_gamma   90.00
#
_symmetry.space_group_name_H-M   'P 1'
#
loop_
_entity.id
_entity.type
_entity.pdbx_description
1 polymer ?
#
loop_
_entity_poly.entity_id
_entity_poly.type
_entity_poly.pdbx_seq_one_letter_code
_entity_poly.pdbx_strand_id
1 'polypeptide(L)'
;MPISKVMVVDDSPTERHFLSEILTKQGYQVIMAESGEEAMEKAKVHKPDLILMDVVMPGLNGFQATRAITKDDATKHIPVFMCTSKGQETDKVWGMRQGARDYLVKPVNQDELLRKIAALG
;
A
#
# COMPACT_ATOMS: atom_id res chain seq x y z
N MET A 1 -1.75 18.12 -2.83
CA MET A 1 -2.29 17.87 -1.47
C MET A 1 -1.36 16.96 -0.71
N PRO A 2 -0.97 17.31 0.51
CA PRO A 2 -0.11 16.42 1.29
C PRO A 2 -0.85 15.13 1.66
N ILE A 3 -0.09 14.07 1.81
CA ILE A 3 -0.61 12.79 2.27
C ILE A 3 -0.99 12.93 3.74
N SER A 4 -2.18 12.50 4.10
CA SER A 4 -2.71 12.58 5.46
C SER A 4 -3.18 11.21 5.95
N LYS A 5 -3.87 10.47 5.11
CA LYS A 5 -4.50 9.19 5.45
C LYS A 5 -3.88 8.08 4.62
N VAL A 6 -3.32 7.07 5.30
CA VAL A 6 -2.64 5.95 4.65
C VAL A 6 -3.34 4.65 5.02
N MET A 7 -3.65 3.82 4.02
CA MET A 7 -4.20 2.49 4.27
C MET A 7 -3.07 1.46 4.18
N VAL A 8 -2.98 0.62 5.21
CA VAL A 8 -2.00 -0.47 5.29
C VAL A 8 -2.73 -1.79 5.04
N VAL A 9 -2.35 -2.48 3.97
CA VAL A 9 -2.96 -3.75 3.57
C VAL A 9 -1.95 -4.87 3.71
N ASP A 10 -2.18 -5.78 4.65
CA ASP A 10 -1.31 -6.91 4.89
C ASP A 10 -2.11 -7.94 5.69
N ASP A 11 -1.95 -9.23 5.39
CA ASP A 11 -2.64 -10.29 6.12
C ASP A 11 -1.98 -10.60 7.47
N SER A 12 -0.76 -10.11 7.69
CA SER A 12 -0.03 -10.29 8.96
C SER A 12 -0.35 -9.17 9.94
N PRO A 13 -0.92 -9.50 11.12
CA PRO A 13 -1.15 -8.48 12.16
C PRO A 13 0.14 -7.79 12.61
N THR A 14 1.24 -8.54 12.66
CA THR A 14 2.54 -8.00 13.06
C THR A 14 3.03 -6.94 12.08
N GLU A 15 2.89 -7.20 10.78
CA GLU A 15 3.30 -6.25 9.76
C GLU A 15 2.41 -5.01 9.76
N ARG A 16 1.09 -5.20 9.90
CA ARG A 16 0.17 -4.06 10.00
C ARG A 16 0.52 -3.16 11.18
N HIS A 17 0.81 -3.78 12.33
CA HIS A 17 1.18 -3.03 13.52
C HIS A 17 2.50 -2.27 13.32
N PHE A 18 3.49 -2.93 12.74
CA PHE A 18 4.81 -2.32 12.48
C PHE A 18 4.68 -1.07 11.61
N LEU A 19 4.00 -1.18 10.49
CA LEU A 19 3.81 -0.05 9.58
C LEU A 19 2.93 1.03 10.20
N SER A 20 1.89 0.63 10.91
CA SER A 20 0.99 1.57 11.57
C SER A 20 1.72 2.43 12.61
N GLU A 21 2.62 1.83 13.39
CA GLU A 21 3.40 2.57 14.37
C GLU A 21 4.29 3.63 13.72
N ILE A 22 4.98 3.26 12.65
CA ILE A 22 5.83 4.20 11.92
C ILE A 22 5.00 5.40 11.44
N LEU A 23 3.85 5.11 10.84
CA LEU A 23 3.02 6.15 10.23
C LEU A 23 2.34 7.05 11.28
N THR A 24 1.80 6.46 12.35
CA THR A 24 1.14 7.22 13.39
C THR A 24 2.11 8.17 14.11
N LYS A 25 3.33 7.74 14.32
CA LYS A 25 4.35 8.58 14.96
C LYS A 25 4.68 9.81 14.13
N GLN A 26 4.48 9.74 12.82
CA GLN A 26 4.71 10.87 11.92
C GLN A 26 3.46 11.71 11.68
N GLY A 27 2.37 11.39 12.38
CA GLY A 27 1.15 12.16 12.29
C GLY A 27 0.17 11.71 11.20
N TYR A 28 0.44 10.61 10.52
CA TYR A 28 -0.50 10.09 9.53
C TYR A 28 -1.65 9.35 10.20
N GLN A 29 -2.84 9.47 9.63
CA GLN A 29 -3.99 8.67 10.01
C GLN A 29 -3.88 7.33 9.28
N VAL A 30 -4.09 6.22 10.00
CA VAL A 30 -3.92 4.88 9.43
C VAL A 30 -5.25 4.14 9.39
N ILE A 31 -5.52 3.51 8.24
CA ILE A 31 -6.63 2.57 8.04
C ILE A 31 -5.99 1.24 7.73
N MET A 32 -6.51 0.16 8.27
CA MET A 32 -5.95 -1.18 8.05
C MET A 32 -6.92 -2.08 7.29
N ALA A 33 -6.37 -2.94 6.43
CA ALA A 33 -7.11 -3.98 5.72
C ALA A 33 -6.31 -5.27 5.77
N GLU A 34 -6.99 -6.41 5.87
CA GLU A 34 -6.35 -7.72 6.00
C GLU A 34 -6.27 -8.49 4.70
N SER A 35 -6.94 -8.02 3.66
CA SER A 35 -7.03 -8.73 2.38
C SER A 35 -7.17 -7.74 1.23
N GLY A 36 -6.97 -8.24 0.01
CA GLY A 36 -7.16 -7.45 -1.19
C GLY A 36 -8.60 -7.01 -1.37
N GLU A 37 -9.55 -7.90 -1.05
CA GLU A 37 -10.97 -7.61 -1.14
C GLU A 37 -11.38 -6.50 -0.19
N GLU A 38 -10.92 -6.59 1.06
CA GLU A 38 -11.18 -5.55 2.07
C GLU A 38 -10.54 -4.22 1.66
N ALA A 39 -9.34 -4.27 1.08
CA ALA A 39 -8.66 -3.07 0.61
C ALA A 39 -9.45 -2.35 -0.47
N MET A 40 -9.99 -3.09 -1.42
CA MET A 40 -10.79 -2.51 -2.49
C MET A 40 -12.03 -1.81 -1.95
N GLU A 41 -12.72 -2.45 -1.01
CA GLU A 41 -13.92 -1.88 -0.39
C GLU A 41 -13.59 -0.64 0.44
N LYS A 42 -12.59 -0.73 1.30
CA LYS A 42 -12.19 0.38 2.16
C LYS A 42 -11.62 1.55 1.38
N ALA A 43 -10.96 1.30 0.26
CA ALA A 43 -10.46 2.38 -0.59
C ALA A 43 -11.59 3.26 -1.11
N LYS A 44 -12.72 2.66 -1.44
CA LYS A 44 -13.89 3.40 -1.91
C LYS A 44 -14.56 4.19 -0.79
N VAL A 45 -14.63 3.60 0.40
CA VAL A 45 -15.34 4.19 1.54
C VAL A 45 -14.51 5.29 2.21
N HIS A 46 -13.26 4.99 2.51
CA HIS A 46 -12.40 5.86 3.30
C HIS A 46 -11.55 6.82 2.47
N LYS A 47 -11.37 6.52 1.20
CA LYS A 47 -10.61 7.36 0.26
C LYS A 47 -9.24 7.77 0.81
N PRO A 48 -8.36 6.79 1.09
CA PRO A 48 -7.03 7.12 1.59
C PRO A 48 -6.22 7.89 0.54
N ASP A 49 -5.20 8.59 1.01
CA ASP A 49 -4.32 9.35 0.13
C ASP A 49 -3.19 8.47 -0.42
N LEU A 50 -2.95 7.33 0.21
CA LEU A 50 -1.91 6.38 -0.18
C LEU A 50 -2.29 5.00 0.35
N ILE A 51 -1.96 3.96 -0.42
CA ILE A 51 -2.14 2.57 -0.01
C ILE A 51 -0.78 1.87 0.00
N LEU A 52 -0.44 1.22 1.13
CA LEU A 52 0.70 0.32 1.23
C LEU A 52 0.16 -1.10 1.09
N MET A 53 0.51 -1.78 0.00
CA MET A 53 -0.09 -3.05 -0.39
C MET A 53 0.90 -4.21 -0.33
N ASP A 54 0.64 -5.19 0.53
CA ASP A 54 1.40 -6.44 0.54
C ASP A 54 1.08 -7.25 -0.72
N VAL A 55 2.07 -7.99 -1.22
CA VAL A 55 1.91 -8.80 -2.43
C VAL A 55 1.29 -10.16 -2.13
N VAL A 56 1.83 -10.86 -1.14
CA VAL A 56 1.43 -12.24 -0.85
C VAL A 56 0.35 -12.27 0.20
N MET A 57 -0.89 -12.49 -0.23
CA MET A 57 -2.05 -12.60 0.65
C MET A 57 -2.95 -13.73 0.17
N PRO A 58 -3.67 -14.39 1.09
CA PRO A 58 -4.67 -15.40 0.69
C PRO A 58 -5.77 -14.76 -0.15
N GLY A 59 -6.30 -15.50 -1.10
CA GLY A 59 -7.33 -15.00 -2.00
C GLY A 59 -6.77 -14.04 -3.02
N LEU A 60 -7.33 -12.85 -3.13
CA LEU A 60 -6.88 -11.83 -4.06
C LEU A 60 -5.52 -11.29 -3.59
N ASN A 61 -4.46 -11.49 -4.39
CA ASN A 61 -3.14 -11.02 -4.01
C ASN A 61 -2.98 -9.51 -4.26
N GLY A 62 -1.84 -8.95 -3.80
CA GLY A 62 -1.60 -7.52 -3.91
C GLY A 62 -1.53 -6.99 -5.32
N PHE A 63 -1.04 -7.79 -6.27
CA PHE A 63 -1.00 -7.38 -7.68
C PHE A 63 -2.42 -7.23 -8.23
N GLN A 64 -3.29 -8.20 -7.95
CA GLN A 64 -4.67 -8.18 -8.40
C GLN A 64 -5.45 -7.03 -7.77
N ALA A 65 -5.25 -6.81 -6.47
CA ALA A 65 -5.90 -5.72 -5.75
C ALA A 65 -5.46 -4.36 -6.29
N THR A 66 -4.16 -4.19 -6.54
CA THR A 66 -3.61 -2.96 -7.11
C THR A 66 -4.20 -2.67 -8.48
N ARG A 67 -4.28 -3.70 -9.33
CA ARG A 67 -4.88 -3.54 -10.65
C ARG A 67 -6.32 -3.08 -10.56
N ALA A 68 -7.10 -3.69 -9.68
CA ALA A 68 -8.51 -3.32 -9.50
C ALA A 68 -8.65 -1.87 -9.00
N ILE A 69 -7.84 -1.48 -8.02
CA ILE A 69 -7.88 -0.13 -7.47
C ILE A 69 -7.48 0.92 -8.50
N THR A 70 -6.46 0.65 -9.29
CA THR A 70 -5.94 1.62 -10.27
C THR A 70 -6.81 1.73 -11.52
N LYS A 71 -7.72 0.79 -11.72
CA LYS A 71 -8.65 0.81 -12.86
C LYS A 71 -10.05 1.31 -12.50
N ASP A 72 -10.40 1.33 -11.23
CA ASP A 72 -11.71 1.80 -10.79
C ASP A 72 -11.71 3.33 -10.75
N ASP A 73 -12.69 3.96 -11.39
CA ASP A 73 -12.78 5.42 -11.45
C ASP A 73 -12.83 6.07 -10.06
N ALA A 74 -13.39 5.36 -9.08
CA ALA A 74 -13.50 5.90 -7.72
C ALA A 74 -12.16 5.90 -6.98
N THR A 75 -11.20 5.06 -7.38
CA THR A 75 -9.95 4.84 -6.62
C THR A 75 -8.68 4.97 -7.46
N LYS A 76 -8.78 5.11 -8.77
CA LYS A 76 -7.61 5.10 -9.67
C LYS A 76 -6.60 6.20 -9.39
N HIS A 77 -7.01 7.28 -8.75
CA HIS A 77 -6.13 8.40 -8.41
C HIS A 77 -5.27 8.15 -7.16
N ILE A 78 -5.59 7.11 -6.40
CA ILE A 78 -4.87 6.79 -5.16
C ILE A 78 -3.56 6.08 -5.49
N PRO A 79 -2.40 6.65 -5.11
CA PRO A 79 -1.12 5.96 -5.33
C PRO A 79 -1.03 4.71 -4.46
N VAL A 80 -0.43 3.65 -5.02
CA VAL A 80 -0.22 2.38 -4.33
C VAL A 80 1.28 2.10 -4.30
N PHE A 81 1.82 1.88 -3.11
CA PHE A 81 3.17 1.37 -2.92
C PHE A 81 3.07 -0.11 -2.60
N MET A 82 3.74 -0.94 -3.42
CA MET A 82 3.82 -2.37 -3.14
C MET A 82 4.86 -2.62 -2.05
N CYS A 83 4.53 -3.45 -1.06
CA CYS A 83 5.44 -3.83 0.02
C CYS A 83 5.52 -5.35 0.05
N THR A 84 6.69 -5.92 -0.21
CA THR A 84 6.82 -7.36 -0.36
C THR A 84 8.15 -7.88 0.15
N SER A 85 8.17 -9.14 0.56
CA SER A 85 9.41 -9.85 0.87
C SER A 85 10.14 -10.33 -0.39
N LYS A 86 9.48 -10.22 -1.55
CA LYS A 86 10.07 -10.63 -2.84
C LYS A 86 10.68 -9.41 -3.51
N GLY A 87 12.00 -9.26 -3.41
CA GLY A 87 12.72 -8.11 -3.93
C GLY A 87 13.30 -8.29 -5.32
N GLN A 88 12.83 -9.27 -6.10
CA GLN A 88 13.35 -9.51 -7.44
C GLN A 88 12.88 -8.45 -8.43
N GLU A 89 13.74 -8.13 -9.38
CA GLU A 89 13.45 -7.11 -10.39
C GLU A 89 12.19 -7.42 -11.18
N THR A 90 11.95 -8.72 -11.49
CA THR A 90 10.75 -9.14 -12.21
C THR A 90 9.48 -8.82 -11.43
N ASP A 91 9.50 -8.98 -10.10
CA ASP A 91 8.34 -8.65 -9.25
C ASP A 91 8.08 -7.16 -9.23
N LYS A 92 9.13 -6.34 -9.22
CA LYS A 92 9.00 -4.89 -9.28
C LYS A 92 8.36 -4.44 -10.59
N VAL A 93 8.83 -4.98 -11.70
CA VAL A 93 8.28 -4.68 -13.03
C VAL A 93 6.82 -5.07 -13.08
N TRP A 94 6.49 -6.26 -12.56
CA TRP A 94 5.10 -6.74 -12.56
C TRP A 94 4.19 -5.83 -11.75
N GLY A 95 4.65 -5.42 -10.56
CA GLY A 95 3.89 -4.50 -9.70
C GLY A 95 3.63 -3.15 -10.38
N MET A 96 4.65 -2.60 -11.02
CA MET A 96 4.50 -1.33 -11.71
C MET A 96 3.55 -1.43 -12.89
N ARG A 97 3.50 -2.58 -13.57
CA ARG A 97 2.54 -2.83 -14.65
C ARG A 97 1.10 -2.88 -14.16
N GLN A 98 0.88 -3.26 -12.89
CA GLN A 98 -0.45 -3.25 -12.31
C GLN A 98 -0.88 -1.84 -11.90
N GLY A 99 -0.01 -0.86 -12.05
CA GLY A 99 -0.31 0.52 -11.73
C GLY A 99 0.27 1.02 -10.42
N ALA A 100 1.14 0.24 -9.78
CA ALA A 100 1.79 0.68 -8.55
C ALA A 100 2.68 1.91 -8.83
N ARG A 101 2.73 2.82 -7.85
CA ARG A 101 3.54 4.02 -7.94
C ARG A 101 4.99 3.75 -7.57
N ASP A 102 5.20 2.86 -6.58
CA ASP A 102 6.53 2.54 -6.10
C ASP A 102 6.52 1.17 -5.43
N TYR A 103 7.68 0.72 -5.02
CA TYR A 103 7.90 -0.64 -4.54
C TYR A 103 8.88 -0.63 -3.37
N LEU A 104 8.51 -1.29 -2.28
CA LEU A 104 9.33 -1.40 -1.09
C LEU A 104 9.57 -2.88 -0.77
N VAL A 105 10.80 -3.23 -0.36
CA VAL A 105 11.16 -4.60 -0.01
C VAL A 105 11.17 -4.74 1.52
N LYS A 106 10.55 -5.80 2.02
CA LYS A 106 10.53 -6.08 3.46
C LYS A 106 11.87 -6.68 3.90
N PRO A 107 12.34 -6.38 5.11
CA PRO A 107 11.71 -5.48 6.07
C PRO A 107 11.77 -4.03 5.60
N VAL A 108 10.66 -3.33 5.70
CA VAL A 108 10.56 -1.95 5.22
C VAL A 108 11.45 -1.04 6.05
N ASN A 109 12.30 -0.29 5.38
CA ASN A 109 13.15 0.71 6.04
C ASN A 109 12.31 1.96 6.31
N GLN A 110 12.29 2.38 7.57
CA GLN A 110 11.47 3.53 8.00
C GLN A 110 11.83 4.80 7.24
N ASP A 111 13.11 5.12 7.14
CA ASP A 111 13.55 6.34 6.47
C ASP A 111 13.21 6.34 4.99
N GLU A 112 13.37 5.20 4.33
CA GLU A 112 13.02 5.04 2.92
C GLU A 112 11.51 5.24 2.71
N LEU A 113 10.69 4.60 3.54
CA LEU A 113 9.23 4.72 3.45
C LEU A 113 8.80 6.17 3.61
N LEU A 114 9.26 6.84 4.66
CA LEU A 114 8.85 8.21 4.95
C LEU A 114 9.32 9.18 3.88
N ARG A 115 10.51 8.97 3.32
CA ARG A 115 11.04 9.79 2.24
C ARG A 115 10.20 9.63 0.97
N LYS A 116 9.79 8.39 0.65
CA LYS A 116 8.96 8.13 -0.52
C LYS A 116 7.56 8.73 -0.38
N ILE A 117 7.00 8.68 0.82
CA ILE A 117 5.70 9.31 1.10
C ILE A 117 5.82 10.83 0.94
N ALA A 118 6.85 11.42 1.51
CA ALA A 118 7.07 12.87 1.42
C ALA A 118 7.21 13.33 -0.04
N ALA A 119 7.79 12.49 -0.90
CA ALA A 119 7.96 12.81 -2.32
C ALA A 119 6.63 12.85 -3.09
N LEU A 120 5.57 12.27 -2.56
CA LEU A 120 4.25 12.31 -3.20
C LEU A 120 3.54 13.65 -3.01
N GLY A 121 3.88 14.33 -2.00
CA GLY A 121 3.20 15.55 -1.71
C GLY A 121 3.66 16.26 -0.52
#